data_8634c445c665f468f585337e27f58423
#
_entry.id   8634c445c665f468f585337e27f58423
#
_cell.length_a   1.000
_cell.length_b   1.000
_cell.length_c   1.000
_cell.angle_alpha   90.00
_cell.angle_beta   90.00
_cell.angle_gamma   90.00
#
_symmetry.space_group_name_H-M   'P 1'
#
loop_
_entity.id
_entity.type
_entity.pdbx_description
1 polymer ?
#
loop_
_entity_poly.entity_id
_entity_poly.type
_entity_poly.pdbx_seq_one_letter_code
_entity_poly.pdbx_strand_id
1 'polypeptide(L)'
;MEALRTVPQVQSDVPATNSPALHLSPQDWARLSAVNARWNDDIVKNRAVVLEVYSPLVRHPENATITLTRDIAYGADPRQCLDVFAPPGAKKAPVLVFVHGGAFTRGSKSVNGDIYDNVLYWFTRQGFIGVNVEYRLAPAAPFPAGAQDTALAADWIAANIARYGGDPERIVLMGHSAGGSHVASYLLDPDIGVTPQPAVKAAILVSARLKLETLPGNPNAKNVAAYAGEDPAVLTRRSAITHVERCRWPVFIAIAEHENRYLDSYGLEFAARLGMARGEAPRVVQMLGHNHTSTVAHFNTNEEWLGRQLLEFLGSYL
;
A
#
# COMPACT_ATOMS: atom_id res chain seq x y z
N MET A 1 11.64 0.95 -37.06
CA MET A 1 12.59 0.36 -36.09
C MET A 1 12.54 1.22 -34.85
N GLU A 2 11.67 0.82 -33.91
CA GLU A 2 11.54 1.50 -32.62
C GLU A 2 12.70 1.05 -31.71
N ALA A 3 13.38 2.02 -31.14
CA ALA A 3 14.47 1.79 -30.21
C ALA A 3 13.91 1.15 -28.93
N LEU A 4 14.22 -0.11 -28.70
CA LEU A 4 14.04 -0.79 -27.42
C LEU A 4 14.73 0.04 -26.34
N ARG A 5 13.96 0.68 -25.47
CA ARG A 5 14.46 1.36 -24.27
C ARG A 5 15.00 0.28 -23.33
N THR A 6 16.29 0.25 -23.18
CA THR A 6 16.97 -0.60 -22.21
C THR A 6 16.56 -0.22 -20.80
N VAL A 7 15.85 -1.13 -20.14
CA VAL A 7 15.68 -1.11 -18.68
C VAL A 7 17.07 -1.27 -18.06
N PRO A 8 17.47 -0.47 -17.06
CA PRO A 8 18.75 -0.65 -16.39
C PRO A 8 18.84 -2.08 -15.84
N GLN A 9 19.87 -2.82 -16.26
CA GLN A 9 20.16 -4.12 -15.66
C GLN A 9 20.56 -3.90 -14.19
N VAL A 10 19.68 -4.29 -13.28
CA VAL A 10 19.95 -4.33 -11.84
C VAL A 10 20.92 -5.47 -11.58
N GLN A 11 22.13 -5.18 -11.14
CA GLN A 11 23.10 -6.19 -10.73
C GLN A 11 22.55 -7.07 -9.61
N SER A 12 22.74 -8.40 -9.74
CA SER A 12 22.09 -9.47 -8.99
C SER A 12 22.82 -9.89 -7.71
N ASP A 13 23.11 -8.97 -6.80
CA ASP A 13 23.72 -9.32 -5.51
C ASP A 13 22.72 -9.38 -4.34
N VAL A 14 21.42 -9.51 -4.64
CA VAL A 14 20.37 -9.61 -3.61
C VAL A 14 20.07 -11.08 -3.34
N PRO A 15 20.06 -11.50 -2.05
CA PRO A 15 19.66 -12.85 -1.68
C PRO A 15 18.31 -13.23 -2.30
N ALA A 16 18.19 -14.47 -2.76
CA ALA A 16 16.94 -15.00 -3.34
C ALA A 16 15.80 -15.16 -2.31
N THR A 17 16.05 -14.86 -1.05
CA THR A 17 15.10 -14.97 0.05
C THR A 17 14.66 -13.60 0.56
N ASN A 18 13.39 -13.54 0.96
CA ASN A 18 12.74 -12.36 1.53
C ASN A 18 12.75 -12.33 3.08
N SER A 19 13.62 -13.10 3.72
CA SER A 19 13.63 -13.19 5.18
C SER A 19 14.35 -12.01 5.82
N PRO A 20 13.72 -11.28 6.77
CA PRO A 20 14.36 -10.20 7.54
C PRO A 20 15.61 -10.64 8.30
N ALA A 21 15.72 -11.94 8.61
CA ALA A 21 16.90 -12.51 9.30
C ALA A 21 18.23 -12.23 8.58
N LEU A 22 18.20 -11.96 7.28
CA LEU A 22 19.39 -11.68 6.48
C LEU A 22 19.80 -10.19 6.54
N HIS A 23 18.92 -9.32 7.02
CA HIS A 23 19.07 -7.87 6.92
C HIS A 23 19.08 -7.17 8.28
N LEU A 24 18.56 -7.83 9.32
CA LEU A 24 18.51 -7.32 10.69
C LEU A 24 19.71 -7.81 11.51
N SER A 25 20.06 -7.06 12.54
CA SER A 25 20.97 -7.57 13.56
C SER A 25 20.38 -8.81 14.25
N PRO A 26 21.21 -9.74 14.80
CA PRO A 26 20.70 -10.89 15.54
C PRO A 26 19.74 -10.52 16.68
N GLN A 27 19.99 -9.39 17.34
CA GLN A 27 19.14 -8.86 18.41
C GLN A 27 17.77 -8.38 17.87
N ASP A 28 17.76 -7.61 16.80
CA ASP A 28 16.54 -7.09 16.18
C ASP A 28 15.71 -8.22 15.56
N TRP A 29 16.38 -9.18 14.94
CA TRP A 29 15.69 -10.38 14.44
C TRP A 29 15.06 -11.19 15.57
N ALA A 30 15.75 -11.37 16.72
CA ALA A 30 15.18 -12.06 17.87
C ALA A 30 13.94 -11.32 18.41
N ARG A 31 13.98 -9.98 18.49
CA ARG A 31 12.82 -9.14 18.89
C ARG A 31 11.67 -9.30 17.90
N LEU A 32 11.93 -9.20 16.61
CA LEU A 32 10.92 -9.34 15.56
C LEU A 32 10.30 -10.73 15.56
N SER A 33 11.11 -11.80 15.65
CA SER A 33 10.63 -13.18 15.69
C SER A 33 9.75 -13.45 16.91
N ALA A 34 10.11 -12.89 18.07
CA ALA A 34 9.31 -13.04 19.29
C ALA A 34 7.91 -12.40 19.16
N VAL A 35 7.80 -11.24 18.51
CA VAL A 35 6.48 -10.63 18.28
C VAL A 35 5.73 -11.30 17.11
N ASN A 36 6.43 -11.80 16.10
CA ASN A 36 5.83 -12.55 14.99
C ASN A 36 5.10 -13.80 15.50
N ALA A 37 5.74 -14.58 16.37
CA ALA A 37 5.16 -15.79 16.97
C ALA A 37 3.86 -15.53 17.75
N ARG A 38 3.63 -14.29 18.20
CA ARG A 38 2.46 -13.88 18.97
C ARG A 38 1.79 -12.63 18.39
N TRP A 39 1.88 -12.45 17.07
CA TRP A 39 1.45 -11.25 16.40
C TRP A 39 0.01 -10.85 16.76
N ASN A 40 -0.91 -11.79 16.77
CA ASN A 40 -2.33 -11.57 17.01
C ASN A 40 -2.74 -11.50 18.51
N ASP A 41 -1.80 -11.68 19.46
CA ASP A 41 -2.12 -11.59 20.89
C ASP A 41 -2.36 -10.13 21.30
N ASP A 42 -1.52 -9.21 20.81
CA ASP A 42 -1.65 -7.76 21.02
C ASP A 42 -1.00 -7.01 19.86
N ILE A 43 -1.78 -6.79 18.81
CA ILE A 43 -1.29 -6.13 17.58
C ILE A 43 -0.74 -4.73 17.85
N VAL A 44 -1.33 -3.97 18.79
CA VAL A 44 -0.90 -2.59 19.07
C VAL A 44 0.49 -2.60 19.70
N LYS A 45 0.72 -3.45 20.71
CA LYS A 45 2.01 -3.60 21.37
C LYS A 45 3.05 -4.19 20.43
N ASN A 46 2.70 -5.25 19.69
CA ASN A 46 3.61 -5.90 18.76
C ASN A 46 4.02 -4.97 17.61
N ARG A 47 3.09 -4.15 17.10
CA ARG A 47 3.39 -3.10 16.13
C ARG A 47 4.41 -2.08 16.66
N ALA A 48 4.33 -1.68 17.93
CA ALA A 48 5.30 -0.74 18.49
C ALA A 48 6.74 -1.31 18.41
N VAL A 49 6.93 -2.60 18.74
CA VAL A 49 8.23 -3.27 18.61
C VAL A 49 8.73 -3.26 17.16
N VAL A 50 7.84 -3.50 16.17
CA VAL A 50 8.22 -3.44 14.76
C VAL A 50 8.71 -2.06 14.37
N LEU A 51 8.04 -0.99 14.83
CA LEU A 51 8.45 0.39 14.58
C LEU A 51 9.81 0.69 15.22
N GLU A 52 10.03 0.26 16.46
CA GLU A 52 11.32 0.42 17.14
C GLU A 52 12.48 -0.28 16.41
N VAL A 53 12.21 -1.45 15.79
CA VAL A 53 13.23 -2.19 15.03
C VAL A 53 13.51 -1.51 13.69
N TYR A 54 12.48 -1.12 12.94
CA TYR A 54 12.67 -0.66 11.56
C TYR A 54 12.91 0.85 11.42
N SER A 55 12.34 1.72 12.27
CA SER A 55 12.53 3.17 12.14
C SER A 55 14.00 3.60 12.12
N PRO A 56 14.89 3.07 12.99
CA PRO A 56 16.30 3.44 12.95
C PRO A 56 17.05 2.97 11.69
N LEU A 57 16.48 2.03 10.94
CA LEU A 57 17.08 1.47 9.73
C LEU A 57 16.64 2.18 8.45
N VAL A 58 15.60 3.02 8.55
CA VAL A 58 15.11 3.81 7.41
C VAL A 58 16.19 4.80 6.96
N ARG A 59 16.56 4.75 5.70
CA ARG A 59 17.52 5.68 5.12
C ARG A 59 16.83 7.00 4.81
N HIS A 60 17.12 8.03 5.57
CA HIS A 60 16.64 9.36 5.25
C HIS A 60 17.42 9.92 4.04
N PRO A 61 16.74 10.55 3.07
CA PRO A 61 17.41 11.21 1.98
C PRO A 61 18.20 12.41 2.53
N GLU A 62 19.43 12.58 2.06
CA GLU A 62 20.11 13.87 2.23
C GLU A 62 19.29 14.96 1.53
N ASN A 63 19.25 16.16 2.09
CA ASN A 63 18.38 17.27 1.66
C ASN A 63 18.48 17.65 0.17
N ALA A 64 19.51 17.17 -0.55
CA ALA A 64 19.72 17.42 -1.97
C ALA A 64 19.15 16.31 -2.89
N THR A 65 18.68 15.18 -2.34
CA THR A 65 18.34 14.01 -3.14
C THR A 65 16.84 13.80 -3.38
N ILE A 66 15.98 14.53 -2.65
CA ILE A 66 14.52 14.48 -2.82
C ILE A 66 13.93 15.86 -2.47
N THR A 67 13.07 16.39 -3.33
CA THR A 67 12.22 17.52 -2.99
C THR A 67 10.93 16.99 -2.36
N LEU A 68 10.65 17.40 -1.14
CA LEU A 68 9.47 17.01 -0.39
C LEU A 68 8.54 18.19 -0.18
N THR A 69 7.30 18.08 -0.70
CA THR A 69 6.23 19.07 -0.48
C THR A 69 5.14 18.42 0.35
N ARG A 70 4.88 18.97 1.53
CA ARG A 70 3.95 18.42 2.53
C ARG A 70 2.58 19.09 2.48
N ASP A 71 1.57 18.36 2.93
CA ASP A 71 0.23 18.85 3.30
C ASP A 71 -0.49 19.63 2.20
N ILE A 72 -0.35 19.17 0.95
CA ILE A 72 -1.04 19.74 -0.20
C ILE A 72 -2.50 19.31 -0.16
N ALA A 73 -3.44 20.24 -0.04
CA ALA A 73 -4.87 19.92 -0.05
C ALA A 73 -5.33 19.40 -1.41
N TYR A 74 -6.04 18.29 -1.41
CA TYR A 74 -6.75 17.77 -2.57
C TYR A 74 -8.28 17.81 -2.42
N GLY A 75 -8.77 18.21 -1.26
CA GLY A 75 -10.19 18.38 -0.95
C GLY A 75 -10.42 19.44 0.14
N ALA A 76 -11.66 19.55 0.61
CA ALA A 76 -12.07 20.57 1.58
C ALA A 76 -11.85 20.18 3.05
N ASP A 77 -11.76 18.88 3.35
CA ASP A 77 -11.52 18.39 4.71
C ASP A 77 -10.04 18.50 5.06
N PRO A 78 -9.66 18.88 6.29
CA PRO A 78 -8.25 18.96 6.70
C PRO A 78 -7.46 17.66 6.50
N ARG A 79 -8.12 16.50 6.53
CA ARG A 79 -7.47 15.22 6.24
C ARG A 79 -7.38 14.91 4.74
N GLN A 80 -8.02 15.67 3.89
CA GLN A 80 -7.88 15.53 2.44
C GLN A 80 -6.63 16.27 1.96
N CYS A 81 -5.46 15.81 2.41
CA CYS A 81 -4.16 16.33 2.03
C CYS A 81 -3.19 15.20 1.64
N LEU A 82 -2.16 15.54 0.89
CA LEU A 82 -1.15 14.62 0.41
C LEU A 82 0.24 15.24 0.46
N ASP A 83 1.26 14.39 0.46
CA ASP A 83 2.66 14.79 0.33
C ASP A 83 3.22 14.31 -1.00
N VAL A 84 4.07 15.12 -1.63
CA VAL A 84 4.75 14.77 -2.89
C VAL A 84 6.25 14.67 -2.65
N PHE A 85 6.81 13.54 -3.04
CA PHE A 85 8.24 13.20 -2.98
C PHE A 85 8.77 13.13 -4.41
N ALA A 86 9.63 14.07 -4.79
CA ALA A 86 10.13 14.16 -6.15
C ALA A 86 11.66 14.02 -6.21
N PRO A 87 12.21 13.13 -7.06
CA PRO A 87 13.65 13.08 -7.28
C PRO A 87 14.10 14.31 -8.06
N PRO A 88 15.34 14.79 -7.87
CA PRO A 88 15.85 15.95 -8.58
C PRO A 88 15.75 15.78 -10.09
N GLY A 89 15.29 16.82 -10.76
CA GLY A 89 15.23 16.85 -12.23
C GLY A 89 14.23 15.86 -12.86
N ALA A 90 13.29 15.33 -12.11
CA ALA A 90 12.26 14.43 -12.60
C ALA A 90 11.50 15.04 -13.80
N LYS A 91 11.34 14.25 -14.87
CA LYS A 91 10.58 14.62 -16.06
C LYS A 91 9.77 13.43 -16.53
N LYS A 92 8.44 13.56 -16.52
CA LYS A 92 7.51 12.48 -16.88
C LYS A 92 7.83 11.17 -16.13
N ALA A 93 8.16 11.28 -14.85
CA ALA A 93 8.41 10.11 -14.01
C ALA A 93 7.09 9.39 -13.68
N PRO A 94 7.07 8.05 -13.61
CA PRO A 94 5.88 7.34 -13.14
C PRO A 94 5.54 7.75 -11.71
N VAL A 95 4.25 7.65 -11.34
CA VAL A 95 3.75 8.12 -10.05
C VAL A 95 3.30 6.94 -9.22
N LEU A 96 3.88 6.77 -8.02
CA LEU A 96 3.37 5.84 -7.02
C LEU A 96 2.56 6.61 -5.98
N VAL A 97 1.29 6.26 -5.85
CA VAL A 97 0.36 6.79 -4.84
C VAL A 97 0.22 5.78 -3.73
N PHE A 98 0.58 6.15 -2.52
CA PHE A 98 0.48 5.29 -1.35
C PHE A 98 -0.68 5.72 -0.44
N VAL A 99 -1.53 4.75 -0.07
CA VAL A 99 -2.67 4.91 0.84
C VAL A 99 -2.42 4.08 2.10
N HIS A 100 -2.31 4.75 3.23
CA HIS A 100 -1.87 4.15 4.49
C HIS A 100 -2.90 3.24 5.16
N GLY A 101 -2.43 2.38 6.07
CA GLY A 101 -3.26 1.56 6.94
C GLY A 101 -3.76 2.30 8.18
N GLY A 102 -4.62 1.64 8.98
CA GLY A 102 -5.12 2.21 10.24
C GLY A 102 -6.49 1.70 10.63
N ALA A 103 -6.89 0.55 10.13
CA ALA A 103 -8.17 -0.10 10.42
C ALA A 103 -9.37 0.85 10.24
N PHE A 104 -9.30 1.77 9.27
CA PHE A 104 -10.36 2.73 8.91
C PHE A 104 -10.61 3.86 9.90
N THR A 105 -10.20 3.73 11.16
CA THR A 105 -10.57 4.64 12.27
C THR A 105 -9.39 5.37 12.87
N ARG A 106 -8.18 5.11 12.42
CA ARG A 106 -6.93 5.68 12.92
C ARG A 106 -5.84 5.68 11.84
N GLY A 107 -4.70 6.24 12.17
CA GLY A 107 -3.54 6.31 11.28
C GLY A 107 -3.38 7.67 10.63
N SER A 108 -2.25 7.83 9.98
CA SER A 108 -1.91 9.00 9.17
C SER A 108 -0.93 8.61 8.07
N LYS A 109 -0.80 9.46 7.06
CA LYS A 109 0.13 9.28 5.94
C LYS A 109 1.60 9.13 6.37
N SER A 110 1.97 9.64 7.54
CA SER A 110 3.31 9.48 8.11
C SER A 110 3.20 9.07 9.59
N VAL A 111 3.96 8.07 9.99
CA VAL A 111 4.11 7.64 11.38
C VAL A 111 5.53 7.94 11.82
N ASN A 112 5.69 8.69 12.90
CA ASN A 112 6.99 9.08 13.48
C ASN A 112 8.01 9.72 12.52
N GLY A 113 7.60 10.16 11.34
CA GLY A 113 8.48 10.72 10.31
C GLY A 113 9.22 9.69 9.46
N ASP A 114 9.11 8.41 9.78
CA ASP A 114 9.81 7.33 9.09
C ASP A 114 8.84 6.44 8.31
N ILE A 115 7.94 5.78 9.04
CA ILE A 115 7.09 4.72 8.47
C ILE A 115 5.94 5.31 7.68
N TYR A 116 5.71 4.73 6.55
CA TYR A 116 4.97 5.09 5.36
C TYR A 116 5.73 6.07 4.45
N ASP A 117 6.44 7.09 4.99
CA ASP A 117 7.36 7.92 4.18
C ASP A 117 8.49 7.07 3.57
N ASN A 118 8.95 6.03 4.28
CA ASN A 118 9.97 5.10 3.81
C ASN A 118 9.62 4.42 2.49
N VAL A 119 8.35 4.09 2.26
CA VAL A 119 7.87 3.54 0.99
C VAL A 119 8.13 4.53 -0.15
N LEU A 120 7.75 5.81 0.08
CA LEU A 120 7.89 6.86 -0.92
C LEU A 120 9.38 7.23 -1.14
N TYR A 121 10.20 7.26 -0.09
CA TYR A 121 11.64 7.43 -0.22
C TYR A 121 12.25 6.35 -1.10
N TRP A 122 11.86 5.09 -0.89
CA TRP A 122 12.37 3.98 -1.68
C TRP A 122 12.00 4.13 -3.17
N PHE A 123 10.73 4.34 -3.49
CA PHE A 123 10.27 4.50 -4.87
C PHE A 123 10.85 5.75 -5.54
N THR A 124 11.02 6.84 -4.78
CA THR A 124 11.64 8.07 -5.32
C THR A 124 13.10 7.82 -5.71
N ARG A 125 13.84 7.01 -4.94
CA ARG A 125 15.19 6.55 -5.34
C ARG A 125 15.20 5.70 -6.61
N GLN A 126 14.08 5.06 -6.94
CA GLN A 126 13.90 4.31 -8.20
C GLN A 126 13.39 5.19 -9.36
N GLY A 127 13.33 6.50 -9.17
CA GLY A 127 12.93 7.45 -10.21
C GLY A 127 11.43 7.70 -10.33
N PHE A 128 10.61 7.26 -9.36
CA PHE A 128 9.19 7.58 -9.29
C PHE A 128 8.96 8.93 -8.59
N ILE A 129 7.85 9.59 -8.92
CA ILE A 129 7.25 10.54 -7.99
C ILE A 129 6.44 9.73 -6.98
N GLY A 130 6.75 9.92 -5.70
CA GLY A 130 5.95 9.36 -4.60
C GLY A 130 4.86 10.31 -4.17
N VAL A 131 3.64 9.81 -3.94
CA VAL A 131 2.54 10.60 -3.35
C VAL A 131 1.97 9.86 -2.16
N ASN A 132 2.02 10.46 -0.98
CA ASN A 132 1.53 9.89 0.27
C ASN A 132 0.19 10.53 0.65
N VAL A 133 -0.89 9.75 0.64
CA VAL A 133 -2.26 10.26 0.77
C VAL A 133 -2.75 10.12 2.21
N GLU A 134 -3.21 11.23 2.80
CA GLU A 134 -4.05 11.24 3.99
C GLU A 134 -5.52 11.16 3.56
N TYR A 135 -6.38 10.52 4.35
CA TYR A 135 -7.80 10.36 4.04
C TYR A 135 -8.65 10.47 5.32
N ARG A 136 -9.94 10.76 5.18
CA ARG A 136 -10.90 10.88 6.28
C ARG A 136 -11.13 9.53 6.96
N LEU A 137 -11.36 9.54 8.27
CA LEU A 137 -11.49 8.35 9.11
C LEU A 137 -12.90 8.17 9.66
N ALA A 138 -13.33 6.93 9.80
CA ALA A 138 -14.53 6.59 10.57
C ALA A 138 -14.28 6.81 12.08
N PRO A 139 -15.34 7.05 12.86
CA PRO A 139 -16.75 7.07 12.47
C PRO A 139 -17.22 8.38 11.83
N ALA A 140 -16.40 9.46 11.86
CA ALA A 140 -16.78 10.76 11.30
C ALA A 140 -17.03 10.70 9.78
N ALA A 141 -16.27 9.87 9.07
CA ALA A 141 -16.40 9.62 7.65
C ALA A 141 -16.46 8.09 7.37
N PRO A 142 -17.65 7.47 7.50
CA PRO A 142 -17.82 6.04 7.25
C PRO A 142 -17.73 5.69 5.77
N PHE A 143 -17.88 4.41 5.43
CA PHE A 143 -17.94 3.93 4.06
C PHE A 143 -18.96 4.75 3.22
N PRO A 144 -18.59 5.22 2.02
CA PRO A 144 -17.37 4.90 1.26
C PRO A 144 -16.27 5.98 1.30
N ALA A 145 -16.24 6.85 2.32
CA ALA A 145 -15.45 8.08 2.34
C ALA A 145 -13.95 7.86 1.98
N GLY A 146 -13.28 6.85 2.55
CA GLY A 146 -11.86 6.61 2.27
C GLY A 146 -11.58 6.21 0.82
N ALA A 147 -12.49 5.48 0.17
CA ALA A 147 -12.39 5.15 -1.24
C ALA A 147 -12.66 6.37 -2.13
N GLN A 148 -13.62 7.23 -1.74
CA GLN A 148 -13.90 8.51 -2.40
C GLN A 148 -12.71 9.48 -2.28
N ASP A 149 -12.04 9.51 -1.11
CA ASP A 149 -10.85 10.32 -0.90
C ASP A 149 -9.68 9.81 -1.77
N THR A 150 -9.56 8.49 -1.94
CA THR A 150 -8.59 7.90 -2.88
C THR A 150 -8.87 8.33 -4.32
N ALA A 151 -10.13 8.40 -4.72
CA ALA A 151 -10.53 8.92 -6.03
C ALA A 151 -10.17 10.40 -6.21
N LEU A 152 -10.54 11.25 -5.24
CA LEU A 152 -10.22 12.68 -5.26
C LEU A 152 -8.71 12.93 -5.32
N ALA A 153 -7.92 12.15 -4.58
CA ALA A 153 -6.47 12.22 -4.64
C ALA A 153 -5.94 11.84 -6.03
N ALA A 154 -6.48 10.77 -6.64
CA ALA A 154 -6.11 10.36 -7.99
C ALA A 154 -6.46 11.44 -9.05
N ASP A 155 -7.62 12.08 -8.91
CA ASP A 155 -8.05 13.20 -9.77
C ASP A 155 -7.11 14.40 -9.62
N TRP A 156 -6.76 14.76 -8.38
CA TRP A 156 -5.81 15.84 -8.13
C TRP A 156 -4.44 15.52 -8.73
N ILE A 157 -3.95 14.29 -8.59
CA ILE A 157 -2.67 13.84 -9.13
C ILE A 157 -2.67 13.95 -10.65
N ALA A 158 -3.69 13.43 -11.33
CA ALA A 158 -3.81 13.52 -12.78
C ALA A 158 -3.79 14.96 -13.29
N ALA A 159 -4.38 15.90 -12.54
CA ALA A 159 -4.41 17.31 -12.91
C ALA A 159 -3.13 18.10 -12.55
N ASN A 160 -2.35 17.68 -11.55
CA ASN A 160 -1.33 18.55 -10.96
C ASN A 160 0.09 17.98 -10.95
N ILE A 161 0.27 16.64 -11.03
CA ILE A 161 1.56 16.00 -10.74
C ILE A 161 2.67 16.37 -11.73
N ALA A 162 2.32 16.84 -12.92
CA ALA A 162 3.27 17.34 -13.91
C ALA A 162 4.13 18.50 -13.38
N ARG A 163 3.60 19.32 -12.45
CA ARG A 163 4.34 20.42 -11.78
C ARG A 163 5.49 19.92 -10.93
N TYR A 164 5.42 18.65 -10.50
CA TYR A 164 6.44 17.98 -9.69
C TYR A 164 7.31 17.03 -10.51
N GLY A 165 7.17 17.06 -11.84
CA GLY A 165 7.94 16.21 -12.76
C GLY A 165 7.34 14.81 -12.98
N GLY A 166 6.12 14.54 -12.47
CA GLY A 166 5.41 13.29 -12.69
C GLY A 166 4.70 13.21 -14.05
N ASP A 167 4.44 12.00 -14.48
CA ASP A 167 3.62 11.72 -15.66
C ASP A 167 2.16 11.49 -15.24
N PRO A 168 1.23 12.38 -15.57
CA PRO A 168 -0.17 12.27 -15.19
C PRO A 168 -0.88 11.07 -15.82
N GLU A 169 -0.27 10.42 -16.83
CA GLU A 169 -0.83 9.24 -17.50
C GLU A 169 -0.29 7.90 -16.93
N ARG A 170 0.66 7.93 -15.98
CA ARG A 170 1.30 6.73 -15.43
C ARG A 170 1.22 6.69 -13.91
N ILE A 171 0.02 6.41 -13.40
CA ILE A 171 -0.30 6.35 -11.97
C ILE A 171 -0.40 4.90 -11.51
N VAL A 172 0.28 4.55 -10.43
CA VAL A 172 0.16 3.27 -9.72
C VAL A 172 -0.42 3.54 -8.34
N LEU A 173 -1.45 2.79 -7.96
CA LEU A 173 -2.03 2.86 -6.62
C LEU A 173 -1.46 1.72 -5.75
N MET A 174 -0.92 2.06 -4.59
CA MET A 174 -0.46 1.10 -3.58
C MET A 174 -1.18 1.36 -2.27
N GLY A 175 -1.80 0.34 -1.71
CA GLY A 175 -2.48 0.46 -0.43
C GLY A 175 -2.06 -0.61 0.56
N HIS A 176 -1.86 -0.20 1.82
CA HIS A 176 -1.55 -1.09 2.93
C HIS A 176 -2.77 -1.27 3.83
N SER A 177 -3.12 -2.53 4.20
CA SER A 177 -4.17 -2.81 5.18
C SER A 177 -5.52 -2.18 4.79
N ALA A 178 -6.08 -1.28 5.60
CA ALA A 178 -7.28 -0.49 5.29
C ALA A 178 -7.09 0.39 4.03
N GLY A 179 -5.89 0.93 3.81
CA GLY A 179 -5.58 1.66 2.58
C GLY A 179 -5.69 0.80 1.33
N GLY A 180 -5.31 -0.48 1.42
CA GLY A 180 -5.54 -1.46 0.35
C GLY A 180 -7.03 -1.72 0.10
N SER A 181 -7.86 -1.68 1.14
CA SER A 181 -9.33 -1.70 1.02
C SER A 181 -9.84 -0.50 0.24
N HIS A 182 -9.36 0.72 0.58
CA HIS A 182 -9.77 1.95 -0.11
C HIS A 182 -9.37 1.93 -1.59
N VAL A 183 -8.15 1.52 -1.91
CA VAL A 183 -7.68 1.35 -3.30
C VAL A 183 -8.55 0.34 -4.05
N ALA A 184 -8.77 -0.85 -3.48
CA ALA A 184 -9.55 -1.88 -4.14
C ALA A 184 -11.03 -1.48 -4.30
N SER A 185 -11.65 -0.86 -3.28
CA SER A 185 -13.01 -0.36 -3.38
C SER A 185 -13.14 0.74 -4.44
N TYR A 186 -12.21 1.71 -4.48
CA TYR A 186 -12.19 2.75 -5.50
C TYR A 186 -12.18 2.18 -6.93
N LEU A 187 -11.37 1.14 -7.15
CA LEU A 187 -11.22 0.56 -8.48
C LEU A 187 -12.38 -0.37 -8.88
N LEU A 188 -13.00 -1.04 -7.92
CA LEU A 188 -13.88 -2.19 -8.21
C LEU A 188 -15.35 -1.98 -7.81
N ASP A 189 -15.62 -1.27 -6.71
CA ASP A 189 -16.95 -1.19 -6.13
C ASP A 189 -17.78 -0.09 -6.84
N PRO A 190 -18.87 -0.44 -7.54
CA PRO A 190 -19.71 0.53 -8.23
C PRO A 190 -20.47 1.46 -7.27
N ASP A 191 -20.70 1.03 -6.02
CA ASP A 191 -21.47 1.79 -5.03
C ASP A 191 -20.67 2.98 -4.45
N ILE A 192 -19.36 3.08 -4.76
CA ILE A 192 -18.54 4.25 -4.42
C ILE A 192 -19.02 5.52 -5.14
N GLY A 193 -19.66 5.36 -6.30
CA GLY A 193 -20.22 6.48 -7.07
C GLY A 193 -19.17 7.34 -7.79
N VAL A 194 -17.97 6.81 -8.03
CA VAL A 194 -16.89 7.49 -8.76
C VAL A 194 -16.38 6.61 -9.91
N THR A 195 -15.83 7.26 -10.93
CA THR A 195 -15.18 6.55 -12.04
C THR A 195 -13.66 6.54 -11.80
N PRO A 196 -13.02 5.35 -11.84
CA PRO A 196 -11.57 5.29 -11.71
C PRO A 196 -10.85 6.04 -12.85
N GLN A 197 -9.82 6.79 -12.46
CA GLN A 197 -8.97 7.55 -13.38
C GLN A 197 -8.36 6.63 -14.45
N PRO A 198 -8.46 6.98 -15.75
CA PRO A 198 -7.87 6.20 -16.84
C PRO A 198 -6.34 6.12 -16.77
N ALA A 199 -5.72 7.09 -16.11
CA ALA A 199 -4.29 7.15 -15.87
C ALA A 199 -3.76 6.08 -14.91
N VAL A 200 -4.64 5.41 -14.13
CA VAL A 200 -4.24 4.29 -13.24
C VAL A 200 -3.87 3.09 -14.09
N LYS A 201 -2.62 2.63 -13.95
CA LYS A 201 -2.06 1.53 -14.74
C LYS A 201 -2.00 0.21 -13.97
N ALA A 202 -1.84 0.23 -12.65
CA ALA A 202 -1.74 -0.96 -11.81
C ALA A 202 -2.17 -0.67 -10.37
N ALA A 203 -2.49 -1.74 -9.63
CA ALA A 203 -2.75 -1.71 -8.19
C ALA A 203 -1.82 -2.65 -7.44
N ILE A 204 -1.29 -2.20 -6.29
CA ILE A 204 -0.48 -2.97 -5.36
C ILE A 204 -1.22 -3.03 -4.02
N LEU A 205 -1.56 -4.23 -3.58
CA LEU A 205 -2.36 -4.49 -2.39
C LEU A 205 -1.48 -5.22 -1.35
N VAL A 206 -0.96 -4.48 -0.38
CA VAL A 206 -0.06 -5.03 0.65
C VAL A 206 -0.84 -5.28 1.93
N SER A 207 -0.90 -6.54 2.37
CA SER A 207 -1.63 -6.93 3.59
C SER A 207 -3.06 -6.34 3.64
N ALA A 208 -3.72 -6.24 2.48
CA ALA A 208 -4.94 -5.47 2.29
C ALA A 208 -6.17 -6.16 2.89
N ARG A 209 -7.08 -5.39 3.51
CA ARG A 209 -8.37 -5.90 3.97
C ARG A 209 -9.37 -5.92 2.81
N LEU A 210 -9.40 -7.00 2.07
CA LEU A 210 -10.22 -7.14 0.86
C LEU A 210 -11.63 -7.68 1.12
N LYS A 211 -11.88 -8.15 2.35
CA LYS A 211 -13.18 -8.59 2.85
C LYS A 211 -13.49 -7.89 4.16
N LEU A 212 -14.66 -7.30 4.25
CA LEU A 212 -15.17 -6.66 5.45
C LEU A 212 -16.04 -7.66 6.24
N GLU A 213 -15.74 -7.82 7.52
CA GLU A 213 -16.47 -8.70 8.42
C GLU A 213 -16.23 -8.31 9.89
N THR A 214 -17.13 -8.70 10.76
CA THR A 214 -17.10 -8.43 12.21
C THR A 214 -17.03 -9.71 13.03
N LEU A 215 -16.39 -10.75 12.49
CA LEU A 215 -16.26 -12.06 13.17
C LEU A 215 -15.51 -11.92 14.51
N PRO A 216 -15.85 -12.75 15.52
CA PRO A 216 -15.22 -12.66 16.85
C PRO A 216 -13.70 -12.79 16.85
N GLY A 217 -13.13 -13.50 15.85
CA GLY A 217 -11.68 -13.64 15.70
C GLY A 217 -10.99 -12.44 15.04
N ASN A 218 -11.73 -11.48 14.49
CA ASN A 218 -11.16 -10.30 13.86
C ASN A 218 -10.74 -9.26 14.92
N PRO A 219 -9.45 -8.96 15.08
CA PRO A 219 -9.00 -8.00 16.08
C PRO A 219 -9.46 -6.56 15.78
N ASN A 220 -9.90 -6.30 14.55
CA ASN A 220 -10.40 -5.00 14.09
C ASN A 220 -11.91 -4.99 13.84
N ALA A 221 -12.69 -5.95 14.38
CA ALA A 221 -14.14 -6.04 14.14
C ALA A 221 -14.88 -4.73 14.47
N LYS A 222 -14.58 -4.10 15.61
CA LYS A 222 -15.17 -2.81 16.02
C LYS A 222 -14.84 -1.66 15.06
N ASN A 223 -13.63 -1.67 14.48
CA ASN A 223 -13.22 -0.66 13.52
C ASN A 223 -13.92 -0.86 12.17
N VAL A 224 -14.08 -2.12 11.74
CA VAL A 224 -14.88 -2.46 10.55
C VAL A 224 -16.31 -2.05 10.74
N ALA A 225 -16.92 -2.35 11.91
CA ALA A 225 -18.28 -1.94 12.24
C ALA A 225 -18.46 -0.40 12.18
N ALA A 226 -17.52 0.35 12.77
CA ALA A 226 -17.53 1.81 12.74
C ALA A 226 -17.42 2.38 11.31
N TYR A 227 -16.69 1.68 10.42
CA TYR A 227 -16.51 2.11 9.03
C TYR A 227 -17.65 1.66 8.11
N ALA A 228 -18.06 0.39 8.18
CA ALA A 228 -18.91 -0.24 7.18
C ALA A 228 -20.24 -0.79 7.74
N GLY A 229 -20.49 -0.67 9.04
CA GLY A 229 -21.66 -1.26 9.70
C GLY A 229 -21.43 -2.70 10.13
N GLU A 230 -22.49 -3.35 10.63
CA GLU A 230 -22.44 -4.70 11.21
C GLU A 230 -23.28 -5.72 10.44
N ASP A 231 -24.17 -5.30 9.54
CA ASP A 231 -25.02 -6.18 8.74
C ASP A 231 -24.15 -7.02 7.79
N PRO A 232 -24.14 -8.36 7.90
CA PRO A 232 -23.31 -9.24 7.07
C PRO A 232 -23.56 -9.09 5.56
N ALA A 233 -24.79 -8.83 5.14
CA ALA A 233 -25.14 -8.65 3.73
C ALA A 233 -24.58 -7.32 3.20
N VAL A 234 -24.61 -6.27 4.01
CA VAL A 234 -24.01 -4.97 3.72
C VAL A 234 -22.50 -5.09 3.66
N LEU A 235 -21.87 -5.74 4.65
CA LEU A 235 -20.43 -5.98 4.68
C LEU A 235 -19.96 -6.76 3.47
N THR A 236 -20.69 -7.81 3.07
CA THR A 236 -20.38 -8.58 1.85
C THR A 236 -20.42 -7.69 0.62
N ARG A 237 -21.48 -6.90 0.44
CA ARG A 237 -21.63 -6.00 -0.70
C ARG A 237 -20.54 -4.92 -0.76
N ARG A 238 -20.11 -4.38 0.40
CA ARG A 238 -19.03 -3.38 0.52
C ARG A 238 -17.62 -3.96 0.51
N SER A 239 -17.49 -5.28 0.40
CA SER A 239 -16.19 -5.96 0.31
C SER A 239 -15.66 -5.93 -1.11
N ALA A 240 -14.44 -5.44 -1.32
CA ALA A 240 -13.83 -5.36 -2.65
C ALA A 240 -13.75 -6.73 -3.35
N ILE A 241 -13.59 -7.82 -2.58
CA ILE A 241 -13.56 -9.19 -3.09
C ILE A 241 -14.86 -9.60 -3.80
N THR A 242 -15.99 -8.96 -3.52
CA THR A 242 -17.28 -9.22 -4.16
C THR A 242 -17.32 -8.66 -5.60
N HIS A 243 -16.43 -7.75 -5.93
CA HIS A 243 -16.43 -7.02 -7.19
C HIS A 243 -15.24 -7.36 -8.10
N VAL A 244 -14.55 -8.47 -7.87
CA VAL A 244 -13.32 -8.85 -8.62
C VAL A 244 -13.53 -8.94 -10.12
N GLU A 245 -14.72 -9.30 -10.59
CA GLU A 245 -15.08 -9.40 -12.00
C GLU A 245 -14.99 -8.05 -12.73
N ARG A 246 -15.07 -6.94 -11.99
CA ARG A 246 -14.93 -5.59 -12.53
C ARG A 246 -13.46 -5.15 -12.63
N CYS A 247 -12.54 -5.92 -12.07
CA CYS A 247 -11.13 -5.58 -12.06
C CYS A 247 -10.53 -5.70 -13.46
N ARG A 248 -10.09 -4.59 -14.03
CA ARG A 248 -9.41 -4.51 -15.34
C ARG A 248 -7.92 -4.15 -15.24
N TRP A 249 -7.46 -3.83 -14.04
CA TRP A 249 -6.06 -3.44 -13.80
C TRP A 249 -5.20 -4.66 -13.48
N PRO A 250 -3.92 -4.64 -13.87
CA PRO A 250 -2.93 -5.51 -13.27
C PRO A 250 -2.90 -5.32 -11.75
N VAL A 251 -2.87 -6.42 -10.99
CA VAL A 251 -2.86 -6.39 -9.54
C VAL A 251 -1.67 -7.20 -9.02
N PHE A 252 -0.92 -6.61 -8.08
CA PHE A 252 0.08 -7.29 -7.28
C PHE A 252 -0.44 -7.41 -5.84
N ILE A 253 -0.37 -8.59 -5.25
CA ILE A 253 -0.81 -8.86 -3.88
C ILE A 253 0.39 -9.33 -3.07
N ALA A 254 0.68 -8.63 -1.97
CA ALA A 254 1.65 -9.07 -0.97
C ALA A 254 0.93 -9.37 0.34
N ILE A 255 1.19 -10.54 0.93
CA ILE A 255 0.68 -10.94 2.24
C ILE A 255 1.84 -11.27 3.16
N ALA A 256 1.69 -11.02 4.47
CA ALA A 256 2.69 -11.41 5.46
C ALA A 256 2.55 -12.90 5.85
N GLU A 257 3.64 -13.51 6.32
CA GLU A 257 3.57 -14.83 6.99
C GLU A 257 2.83 -14.74 8.33
N HIS A 258 3.08 -13.65 9.09
CA HIS A 258 2.45 -13.39 10.37
C HIS A 258 1.43 -12.24 10.24
N GLU A 259 0.33 -12.52 9.55
CA GLU A 259 -0.67 -11.53 9.21
C GLU A 259 -1.66 -11.25 10.37
N ASN A 260 -2.33 -10.10 10.32
CA ASN A 260 -3.56 -9.93 11.09
C ASN A 260 -4.56 -11.00 10.65
N ARG A 261 -5.26 -11.61 11.61
CA ARG A 261 -6.18 -12.71 11.34
C ARG A 261 -7.02 -12.48 10.09
N TYR A 262 -7.06 -13.48 9.23
CA TYR A 262 -7.81 -13.58 7.98
C TYR A 262 -7.32 -12.72 6.81
N LEU A 263 -6.41 -11.75 6.99
CA LEU A 263 -6.03 -10.89 5.87
C LEU A 263 -5.23 -11.62 4.80
N ASP A 264 -4.39 -12.57 5.19
CA ASP A 264 -3.72 -13.51 4.30
C ASP A 264 -4.73 -14.32 3.47
N SER A 265 -5.69 -14.93 4.17
CA SER A 265 -6.75 -15.73 3.54
C SER A 265 -7.61 -14.88 2.58
N TYR A 266 -7.92 -13.63 2.94
CA TYR A 266 -8.67 -12.74 2.06
C TYR A 266 -7.86 -12.28 0.85
N GLY A 267 -6.55 -12.09 1.00
CA GLY A 267 -5.64 -11.83 -0.11
C GLY A 267 -5.60 -12.98 -1.11
N LEU A 268 -5.50 -14.22 -0.60
CA LEU A 268 -5.52 -15.44 -1.40
C LEU A 268 -6.89 -15.71 -2.04
N GLU A 269 -7.99 -15.49 -1.31
CA GLU A 269 -9.35 -15.60 -1.84
C GLU A 269 -9.58 -14.59 -2.98
N PHE A 270 -9.15 -13.35 -2.81
CA PHE A 270 -9.23 -12.32 -3.85
C PHE A 270 -8.43 -12.73 -5.09
N ALA A 271 -7.20 -13.21 -4.91
CA ALA A 271 -6.36 -13.67 -6.01
C ALA A 271 -7.01 -14.84 -6.79
N ALA A 272 -7.56 -15.83 -6.06
CA ALA A 272 -8.23 -16.96 -6.66
C ALA A 272 -9.46 -16.54 -7.47
N ARG A 273 -10.33 -15.70 -6.89
CA ARG A 273 -11.52 -15.17 -7.59
C ARG A 273 -11.16 -14.34 -8.82
N LEU A 274 -10.15 -13.48 -8.69
CA LEU A 274 -9.66 -12.66 -9.82
C LEU A 274 -9.10 -13.55 -10.93
N GLY A 275 -8.32 -14.56 -10.56
CA GLY A 275 -7.79 -15.55 -11.51
C GLY A 275 -8.89 -16.31 -12.24
N MET A 276 -9.92 -16.76 -11.53
CA MET A 276 -11.08 -17.42 -12.13
C MET A 276 -11.84 -16.50 -13.08
N ALA A 277 -12.02 -15.21 -12.73
CA ALA A 277 -12.72 -14.24 -13.56
C ALA A 277 -11.95 -13.89 -14.84
N ARG A 278 -10.61 -13.93 -14.81
CA ARG A 278 -9.75 -13.53 -15.93
C ARG A 278 -9.13 -14.68 -16.72
N GLY A 279 -9.14 -15.90 -16.16
CA GLY A 279 -8.40 -17.04 -16.70
C GLY A 279 -6.89 -17.01 -16.38
N GLU A 280 -6.41 -16.00 -15.63
CA GLU A 280 -5.00 -15.83 -15.24
C GLU A 280 -4.91 -15.26 -13.83
N ALA A 281 -4.12 -15.88 -12.96
CA ALA A 281 -3.92 -15.42 -11.58
C ALA A 281 -3.11 -14.13 -11.54
N PRO A 282 -3.45 -13.17 -10.64
CA PRO A 282 -2.60 -12.03 -10.39
C PRO A 282 -1.27 -12.46 -9.75
N ARG A 283 -0.25 -11.59 -9.77
CA ARG A 283 0.98 -11.87 -9.02
C ARG A 283 0.73 -11.81 -7.53
N VAL A 284 1.04 -12.88 -6.82
CA VAL A 284 0.91 -13.00 -5.36
C VAL A 284 2.26 -13.37 -4.77
N VAL A 285 2.64 -12.68 -3.69
CA VAL A 285 3.84 -13.03 -2.92
C VAL A 285 3.51 -13.14 -1.43
N GLN A 286 4.14 -14.11 -0.76
CA GLN A 286 4.13 -14.19 0.69
C GLN A 286 5.47 -13.72 1.24
N MET A 287 5.42 -12.78 2.18
CA MET A 287 6.57 -12.20 2.85
C MET A 287 6.95 -13.05 4.06
N LEU A 288 7.92 -13.98 3.86
CA LEU A 288 8.39 -14.89 4.92
C LEU A 288 9.14 -14.12 6.01
N GLY A 289 8.89 -14.44 7.27
CA GLY A 289 9.46 -13.77 8.44
C GLY A 289 8.89 -12.38 8.71
N HIS A 290 7.96 -11.90 7.89
CA HIS A 290 7.29 -10.62 8.08
C HIS A 290 5.95 -10.77 8.79
N ASN A 291 5.58 -9.71 9.52
CA ASN A 291 4.23 -9.50 10.04
C ASN A 291 3.53 -8.39 9.25
N HIS A 292 2.25 -8.20 9.56
CA HIS A 292 1.40 -7.19 8.95
C HIS A 292 2.05 -5.79 8.79
N THR A 293 2.79 -5.33 9.79
CA THR A 293 3.41 -4.00 9.77
C THR A 293 4.75 -4.01 9.04
N SER A 294 5.56 -5.04 9.23
CA SER A 294 6.89 -5.10 8.63
C SER A 294 6.85 -5.26 7.10
N THR A 295 5.72 -5.67 6.52
CA THR A 295 5.53 -5.68 5.05
C THR A 295 5.69 -4.30 4.40
N VAL A 296 5.56 -3.23 5.17
CA VAL A 296 5.80 -1.85 4.69
C VAL A 296 6.92 -1.15 5.46
N ALA A 297 7.16 -1.53 6.72
CA ALA A 297 8.20 -0.89 7.53
C ALA A 297 9.62 -1.17 7.02
N HIS A 298 9.85 -2.30 6.33
CA HIS A 298 11.16 -2.66 5.78
C HIS A 298 11.61 -1.81 4.58
N PHE A 299 10.67 -1.09 3.91
CA PHE A 299 11.05 -0.27 2.75
C PHE A 299 12.10 0.77 3.11
N ASN A 300 12.98 1.03 2.16
CA ASN A 300 14.10 1.98 2.29
C ASN A 300 15.11 1.64 3.40
N THR A 301 15.19 0.39 3.78
CA THR A 301 16.27 -0.20 4.58
C THR A 301 17.25 -0.96 3.69
N ASN A 302 18.01 -1.92 4.25
CA ASN A 302 18.84 -2.83 3.46
C ASN A 302 18.03 -3.96 2.81
N GLU A 303 16.77 -4.10 3.16
CA GLU A 303 15.87 -5.15 2.69
C GLU A 303 15.08 -4.63 1.48
N GLU A 304 15.44 -5.07 0.28
CA GLU A 304 14.86 -4.55 -0.96
C GLU A 304 14.03 -5.58 -1.75
N TRP A 305 13.84 -6.78 -1.20
CA TRP A 305 13.25 -7.89 -1.98
C TRP A 305 11.86 -7.55 -2.53
N LEU A 306 10.92 -7.10 -1.68
CA LEU A 306 9.57 -6.75 -2.14
C LEU A 306 9.60 -5.60 -3.16
N GLY A 307 10.40 -4.57 -2.88
CA GLY A 307 10.54 -3.44 -3.79
C GLY A 307 10.97 -3.87 -5.19
N ARG A 308 11.94 -4.78 -5.30
CA ARG A 308 12.40 -5.33 -6.59
C ARG A 308 11.32 -6.15 -7.29
N GLN A 309 10.55 -6.96 -6.55
CA GLN A 309 9.40 -7.69 -7.11
C GLN A 309 8.34 -6.73 -7.67
N LEU A 310 8.12 -5.59 -7.00
CA LEU A 310 7.22 -4.55 -7.46
C LEU A 310 7.74 -3.84 -8.71
N LEU A 311 9.03 -3.50 -8.79
CA LEU A 311 9.61 -2.89 -10.00
C LEU A 311 9.53 -3.83 -11.21
N GLU A 312 9.84 -5.10 -11.02
CA GLU A 312 9.72 -6.12 -12.07
C GLU A 312 8.27 -6.22 -12.58
N PHE A 313 7.29 -6.26 -11.66
CA PHE A 313 5.88 -6.25 -12.01
C PHE A 313 5.49 -4.99 -12.79
N LEU A 314 5.86 -3.82 -12.27
CA LEU A 314 5.49 -2.53 -12.86
C LEU A 314 6.15 -2.29 -14.22
N GLY A 315 7.34 -2.85 -14.47
CA GLY A 315 8.05 -2.72 -15.75
C GLY A 315 7.27 -3.25 -16.96
N SER A 316 6.25 -4.08 -16.73
CA SER A 316 5.37 -4.57 -17.79
C SER A 316 4.20 -3.63 -18.11
N TYR A 317 3.96 -2.59 -17.29
CA TYR A 317 2.74 -1.75 -17.39
C TYR A 317 3.01 -0.24 -17.43
N LEU A 318 4.24 0.19 -17.19
CA LEU A 318 4.73 1.58 -17.20
C LEU A 318 5.72 1.81 -18.35
#